data_dd83c7f0481fbedb216d1185324d2cbe
#
_entry.id   dd83c7f0481fbedb216d1185324d2cbe
#
_cell.length_a   1.000
_cell.length_b   1.000
_cell.length_c   1.000
_cell.angle_alpha   90.00
_cell.angle_beta   90.00
_cell.angle_gamma   90.00
#
_symmetry.space_group_name_H-M   'P 1'
#
loop_
_entity.id
_entity.type
_entity.pdbx_description
1 polymer ?
#
loop_
_entity_poly.entity_id
_entity_poly.type
_entity_poly.pdbx_seq_one_letter_code
_entity_poly.pdbx_strand_id
1 'polypeptide(L)'
;MKISKDAKGMGMPWEAEYGYAQAVKVGDTIYVSGQLSHDDEGNFVGAAPLDDQGRIRDHSNMEIQMRQTYANAKKLLGRYGATLDNVVEEVLYVIDMDAAFAAAGPVRKEAYGSDKPDVASTILVTPRLALPPQLIEIKFIARV
;
A
#
# COMPACT_ATOMS: atom_id res chain seq x y z
N MET A 1 -7.16 -30.70 -1.33
CA MET A 1 -7.76 -30.17 -0.08
C MET A 1 -8.03 -28.69 -0.25
N LYS A 2 -9.22 -28.22 0.09
CA LYS A 2 -9.58 -26.80 0.00
C LYS A 2 -9.38 -26.14 1.35
N ILE A 3 -8.55 -25.09 1.42
CA ILE A 3 -8.38 -24.31 2.65
C ILE A 3 -9.48 -23.27 2.79
N SER A 4 -9.81 -22.91 4.04
CA SER A 4 -10.76 -21.82 4.32
C SER A 4 -10.06 -20.48 4.13
N LYS A 5 -10.71 -19.56 3.39
CA LYS A 5 -10.23 -18.22 3.13
C LYS A 5 -11.33 -17.20 3.42
N ASP A 6 -11.00 -16.14 4.12
CA ASP A 6 -11.87 -14.97 4.28
C ASP A 6 -11.28 -13.81 3.45
N ALA A 7 -11.88 -13.55 2.30
CA ALA A 7 -11.43 -12.51 1.37
C ALA A 7 -12.25 -11.24 1.57
N LYS A 8 -11.58 -10.08 1.60
CA LYS A 8 -12.20 -8.77 1.72
C LYS A 8 -11.67 -7.80 0.67
N GLY A 9 -12.56 -6.91 0.24
CA GLY A 9 -12.24 -5.84 -0.69
C GLY A 9 -12.46 -4.46 -0.07
N MET A 10 -12.23 -3.43 -0.86
CA MET A 10 -12.50 -2.03 -0.53
C MET A 10 -13.63 -1.45 -1.38
N GLY A 11 -14.21 -2.25 -2.28
CA GLY A 11 -15.25 -1.81 -3.22
C GLY A 11 -14.69 -1.03 -4.42
N MET A 12 -13.41 -1.20 -4.72
CA MET A 12 -12.78 -0.53 -5.83
C MET A 12 -13.08 -1.24 -7.16
N PRO A 13 -13.31 -0.50 -8.26
CA PRO A 13 -13.69 -1.09 -9.55
C PRO A 13 -12.64 -2.05 -10.11
N TRP A 14 -11.36 -1.82 -9.86
CA TRP A 14 -10.29 -2.69 -10.34
C TRP A 14 -10.25 -4.07 -9.68
N GLU A 15 -10.90 -4.25 -8.51
CA GLU A 15 -10.98 -5.56 -7.87
C GLU A 15 -11.72 -6.58 -8.75
N ALA A 16 -12.88 -6.19 -9.26
CA ALA A 16 -13.66 -7.02 -10.18
C ALA A 16 -13.03 -7.09 -11.57
N GLU A 17 -12.50 -5.96 -12.06
CA GLU A 17 -11.90 -5.88 -13.40
C GLU A 17 -10.68 -6.79 -13.55
N TYR A 18 -9.81 -6.84 -12.54
CA TYR A 18 -8.59 -7.65 -12.58
C TYR A 18 -8.70 -8.97 -11.79
N GLY A 19 -9.82 -9.22 -11.12
CA GLY A 19 -10.14 -10.51 -10.54
C GLY A 19 -9.33 -10.89 -9.31
N TYR A 20 -9.20 -9.99 -8.33
CA TYR A 20 -8.48 -10.26 -7.10
C TYR A 20 -9.18 -9.67 -5.86
N ALA A 21 -8.76 -10.13 -4.67
CA ALA A 21 -9.18 -9.57 -3.40
C ALA A 21 -8.11 -8.62 -2.83
N GLN A 22 -8.51 -7.57 -2.15
CA GLN A 22 -7.58 -6.64 -1.49
C GLN A 22 -6.85 -7.28 -0.32
N ALA A 23 -7.52 -8.19 0.39
CA ALA A 23 -6.87 -8.98 1.43
C ALA A 23 -7.53 -10.36 1.55
N VAL A 24 -6.73 -11.33 1.99
CA VAL A 24 -7.18 -12.70 2.25
C VAL A 24 -6.63 -13.14 3.60
N LYS A 25 -7.52 -13.55 4.50
CA LYS A 25 -7.15 -14.15 5.78
C LYS A 25 -7.22 -15.67 5.70
N VAL A 26 -6.16 -16.32 6.16
CA VAL A 26 -6.07 -17.78 6.33
C VAL A 26 -5.55 -18.08 7.73
N GLY A 27 -6.35 -18.75 8.54
CA GLY A 27 -6.00 -18.95 9.95
C GLY A 27 -5.85 -17.61 10.67
N ASP A 28 -4.68 -17.38 11.25
CA ASP A 28 -4.32 -16.15 11.96
C ASP A 28 -3.55 -15.14 11.09
N THR A 29 -3.36 -15.41 9.80
CA THR A 29 -2.55 -14.59 8.91
C THR A 29 -3.40 -13.86 7.88
N ILE A 30 -3.19 -12.54 7.75
CA ILE A 30 -3.83 -11.69 6.76
C ILE A 30 -2.78 -11.30 5.72
N TYR A 31 -3.03 -11.67 4.47
CA TYR A 31 -2.23 -11.29 3.30
C TYR A 31 -2.91 -10.11 2.63
N VAL A 32 -2.25 -8.96 2.60
CA VAL A 32 -2.77 -7.72 2.02
C VAL A 32 -2.11 -7.52 0.66
N SER A 33 -2.92 -7.40 -0.38
CA SER A 33 -2.47 -7.05 -1.73
C SER A 33 -1.79 -5.67 -1.75
N GLY A 34 -0.97 -5.42 -2.75
CA GLY A 34 -0.35 -4.12 -2.94
C GLY A 34 -1.37 -2.99 -2.86
N GLN A 35 -1.15 -2.07 -1.93
CA GLN A 35 -1.99 -0.90 -1.72
C GLN A 35 -1.38 0.30 -2.41
N LEU A 36 -2.23 1.15 -2.94
CA LEU A 36 -1.85 2.38 -3.61
C LEU A 36 -2.63 3.58 -3.07
N SER A 37 -2.26 4.78 -3.52
CA SER A 37 -2.82 6.03 -3.02
C SER A 37 -4.12 6.39 -3.75
N HIS A 38 -5.27 6.04 -3.19
CA HIS A 38 -6.58 6.41 -3.70
C HIS A 38 -7.53 6.83 -2.57
N ASP A 39 -8.56 7.60 -2.91
CA ASP A 39 -9.64 7.93 -2.00
C ASP A 39 -10.74 6.84 -1.99
N ASP A 40 -11.82 7.09 -1.27
CA ASP A 40 -12.92 6.12 -1.14
C ASP A 40 -13.73 5.94 -2.44
N GLU A 41 -13.65 6.88 -3.37
CA GLU A 41 -14.27 6.83 -4.69
C GLU A 41 -13.35 6.19 -5.75
N GLY A 42 -12.09 5.88 -5.39
CA GLY A 42 -11.12 5.30 -6.30
C GLY A 42 -10.31 6.32 -7.11
N ASN A 43 -10.43 7.62 -6.77
CA ASN A 43 -9.61 8.65 -7.40
C ASN A 43 -8.20 8.63 -6.82
N PHE A 44 -7.20 8.92 -7.65
CA PHE A 44 -5.82 8.96 -7.22
C PHE A 44 -5.58 10.16 -6.28
N VAL A 45 -4.90 9.92 -5.15
CA VAL A 45 -4.50 10.98 -4.22
C VAL A 45 -3.01 11.27 -4.43
N GLY A 46 -2.67 12.51 -4.81
CA GLY A 46 -1.29 12.90 -5.07
C GLY A 46 -0.68 12.25 -6.30
N ALA A 47 -1.46 12.16 -7.40
CA ALA A 47 -0.96 11.63 -8.67
C ALA A 47 0.33 12.34 -9.09
N ALA A 48 1.34 11.57 -9.49
CA ALA A 48 2.57 12.16 -10.03
C ALA A 48 2.28 12.84 -11.37
N PRO A 49 2.86 14.03 -11.63
CA PRO A 49 2.72 14.69 -12.93
C PRO A 49 3.35 13.83 -14.02
N LEU A 50 2.67 13.73 -15.16
CA LEU A 50 3.13 12.97 -16.31
C LEU A 50 3.54 13.91 -17.46
N ASP A 51 4.50 13.45 -18.27
CA ASP A 51 4.83 14.12 -19.53
C ASP A 51 3.86 13.71 -20.65
N ASP A 52 4.04 14.27 -21.86
CA ASP A 52 3.20 13.97 -23.02
C ASP A 52 3.24 12.49 -23.47
N GLN A 53 4.22 11.75 -22.99
CA GLN A 53 4.38 10.31 -23.27
C GLN A 53 3.88 9.43 -22.12
N GLY A 54 3.26 10.04 -21.09
CA GLY A 54 2.74 9.31 -19.93
C GLY A 54 3.80 8.86 -18.93
N ARG A 55 5.00 9.46 -18.95
CA ARG A 55 6.08 9.16 -18.02
C ARG A 55 6.07 10.16 -16.86
N ILE A 56 6.48 9.70 -15.69
CA ILE A 56 6.55 10.52 -14.48
C ILE A 56 7.57 11.66 -14.67
N ARG A 57 7.15 12.90 -14.41
CA ARG A 57 7.96 14.11 -14.55
C ARG A 57 8.74 14.45 -13.29
N ASP A 58 8.17 14.21 -12.12
CA ASP A 58 8.82 14.42 -10.83
C ASP A 58 8.24 13.48 -9.77
N HIS A 59 8.95 13.35 -8.64
CA HIS A 59 8.62 12.43 -7.56
C HIS A 59 8.16 13.16 -6.29
N SER A 60 7.83 14.46 -6.38
CA SER A 60 7.54 15.31 -5.21
C SER A 60 6.30 14.85 -4.42
N ASN A 61 5.39 14.11 -5.05
CA ASN A 61 4.19 13.57 -4.40
C ASN A 61 4.40 12.22 -3.69
N MET A 62 5.64 11.73 -3.57
CA MET A 62 5.93 10.46 -2.92
C MET A 62 5.39 10.40 -1.48
N GLU A 63 5.62 11.44 -0.70
CA GLU A 63 5.15 11.51 0.69
C GLU A 63 3.64 11.44 0.80
N ILE A 64 2.92 12.20 -0.04
CA ILE A 64 1.45 12.21 -0.08
C ILE A 64 0.93 10.81 -0.42
N GLN A 65 1.48 10.19 -1.45
CA GLN A 65 1.07 8.85 -1.87
C GLN A 65 1.37 7.81 -0.79
N MET A 66 2.55 7.87 -0.18
CA MET A 66 2.93 6.93 0.89
C MET A 66 1.98 7.03 2.08
N ARG A 67 1.66 8.25 2.53
CA ARG A 67 0.75 8.50 3.66
C ARG A 67 -0.65 7.95 3.37
N GLN A 68 -1.20 8.22 2.19
CA GLN A 68 -2.51 7.71 1.79
C GLN A 68 -2.52 6.18 1.67
N THR A 69 -1.43 5.60 1.16
CA THR A 69 -1.29 4.14 1.04
C THR A 69 -1.37 3.45 2.41
N TYR A 70 -0.68 3.98 3.42
CA TYR A 70 -0.80 3.48 4.80
C TYR A 70 -2.21 3.66 5.36
N ALA A 71 -2.87 4.78 5.07
CA ALA A 71 -4.25 5.01 5.50
C ALA A 71 -5.21 3.98 4.90
N ASN A 72 -5.02 3.63 3.63
CA ASN A 72 -5.81 2.59 2.97
C ASN A 72 -5.56 1.20 3.59
N ALA A 73 -4.31 0.87 3.89
CA ALA A 73 -3.97 -0.37 4.60
C ALA A 73 -4.65 -0.46 5.97
N LYS A 74 -4.67 0.62 6.74
CA LYS A 74 -5.38 0.69 8.03
C LYS A 74 -6.87 0.37 7.88
N LYS A 75 -7.55 0.99 6.90
CA LYS A 75 -8.97 0.73 6.62
C LYS A 75 -9.22 -0.73 6.31
N LEU A 76 -8.38 -1.31 5.47
CA LEU A 76 -8.52 -2.70 5.04
C LEU A 76 -8.27 -3.68 6.20
N LEU A 77 -7.23 -3.48 7.00
CA LEU A 77 -6.95 -4.26 8.20
C LEU A 77 -8.09 -4.15 9.21
N GLY A 78 -8.69 -2.97 9.36
CA GLY A 78 -9.84 -2.74 10.23
C GLY A 78 -11.04 -3.63 9.90
N ARG A 79 -11.20 -4.08 8.66
CA ARG A 79 -12.25 -5.04 8.26
C ARG A 79 -12.06 -6.43 8.86
N TYR A 80 -10.88 -6.71 9.40
CA TYR A 80 -10.57 -7.94 10.16
C TYR A 80 -10.43 -7.68 11.66
N GLY A 81 -10.72 -6.44 12.13
CA GLY A 81 -10.47 -6.04 13.51
C GLY A 81 -8.99 -5.86 13.85
N ALA A 82 -8.14 -5.74 12.84
CA ALA A 82 -6.70 -5.55 12.98
C ALA A 82 -6.29 -4.08 12.77
N THR A 83 -5.07 -3.76 13.21
CA THR A 83 -4.43 -2.44 13.04
C THR A 83 -3.05 -2.64 12.42
N LEU A 84 -2.31 -1.54 12.22
CA LEU A 84 -0.91 -1.65 11.78
C LEU A 84 -0.01 -2.33 12.82
N ASP A 85 -0.39 -2.36 14.09
CA ASP A 85 0.37 -3.11 15.12
C ASP A 85 0.33 -4.63 14.88
N ASN A 86 -0.63 -5.11 14.09
CA ASN A 86 -0.69 -6.51 13.68
C ASN A 86 0.22 -6.83 12.50
N VAL A 87 0.77 -5.81 11.81
CA VAL A 87 1.64 -6.01 10.64
C VAL A 87 3.00 -6.52 11.09
N VAL A 88 3.44 -7.62 10.51
CA VAL A 88 4.75 -8.23 10.78
C VAL A 88 5.74 -8.00 9.64
N GLU A 89 5.24 -7.78 8.43
CA GLU A 89 6.07 -7.52 7.26
C GLU A 89 5.39 -6.50 6.34
N GLU A 90 6.19 -5.59 5.80
CA GLU A 90 5.80 -4.73 4.68
C GLU A 90 6.86 -4.76 3.59
N VAL A 91 6.43 -4.66 2.34
CA VAL A 91 7.32 -4.49 1.18
C VAL A 91 6.86 -3.27 0.41
N LEU A 92 7.76 -2.30 0.25
CA LEU A 92 7.54 -1.06 -0.49
C LEU A 92 8.17 -1.18 -1.87
N TYR A 93 7.33 -1.11 -2.90
CA TYR A 93 7.75 -1.01 -4.29
C TYR A 93 7.66 0.46 -4.69
N VAL A 94 8.80 1.06 -5.08
CA VAL A 94 8.87 2.49 -5.37
C VAL A 94 9.48 2.76 -6.75
N ILE A 95 9.16 3.91 -7.32
CA ILE A 95 9.70 4.32 -8.61
C ILE A 95 11.05 5.03 -8.44
N ASP A 96 11.24 5.72 -7.31
CA ASP A 96 12.46 6.47 -7.01
C ASP A 96 12.90 6.26 -5.56
N MET A 97 14.12 5.80 -5.37
CA MET A 97 14.64 5.46 -4.04
C MET A 97 14.91 6.70 -3.18
N ASP A 98 15.45 7.76 -3.76
CA ASP A 98 15.79 8.96 -2.99
C ASP A 98 14.52 9.63 -2.44
N ALA A 99 13.49 9.76 -3.26
CA ALA A 99 12.19 10.29 -2.83
C ALA A 99 11.56 9.39 -1.75
N ALA A 100 11.66 8.07 -1.91
CA ALA A 100 11.11 7.11 -0.95
C ALA A 100 11.84 7.19 0.40
N PHE A 101 13.18 7.25 0.41
CA PHE A 101 13.94 7.38 1.66
C PHE A 101 13.68 8.69 2.38
N ALA A 102 13.48 9.78 1.65
CA ALA A 102 13.14 11.07 2.25
C ALA A 102 11.79 11.02 3.01
N ALA A 103 10.83 10.22 2.50
CA ALA A 103 9.47 10.11 3.07
C ALA A 103 9.31 8.96 4.07
N ALA A 104 9.99 7.83 3.88
CA ALA A 104 9.67 6.57 4.54
C ALA A 104 9.77 6.63 6.07
N GLY A 105 10.83 7.19 6.61
CA GLY A 105 11.00 7.28 8.07
C GLY A 105 9.87 8.05 8.75
N PRO A 106 9.67 9.32 8.42
CA PRO A 106 8.59 10.14 9.02
C PRO A 106 7.19 9.56 8.82
N VAL A 107 6.86 9.15 7.59
CA VAL A 107 5.53 8.64 7.26
C VAL A 107 5.25 7.30 7.96
N ARG A 108 6.22 6.38 7.99
CA ARG A 108 6.06 5.10 8.70
C ARG A 108 5.84 5.30 10.18
N LYS A 109 6.66 6.12 10.84
CA LYS A 109 6.52 6.41 12.26
C LYS A 109 5.15 7.02 12.59
N GLU A 110 4.69 7.95 11.77
CA GLU A 110 3.35 8.53 11.89
C GLU A 110 2.26 7.46 11.71
N ALA A 111 2.36 6.65 10.66
CA ALA A 111 1.37 5.62 10.35
C ALA A 111 1.25 4.58 11.47
N TYR A 112 2.37 4.08 11.98
CA TYR A 112 2.39 3.10 13.07
C TYR A 112 2.21 3.72 14.46
N GLY A 113 2.31 5.06 14.59
CA GLY A 113 2.20 5.73 15.89
C GLY A 113 3.36 5.41 16.84
N SER A 114 4.55 5.14 16.32
CA SER A 114 5.72 4.72 17.07
C SER A 114 7.00 5.25 16.41
N ASP A 115 7.96 5.69 17.23
CA ASP A 115 9.29 6.06 16.75
C ASP A 115 10.11 4.85 16.28
N LYS A 116 9.73 3.67 16.72
CA LYS A 116 10.39 2.41 16.36
C LYS A 116 9.35 1.31 16.15
N PRO A 117 8.67 1.30 14.98
CA PRO A 117 7.72 0.25 14.65
C PRO A 117 8.36 -1.14 14.62
N ASP A 118 7.70 -2.13 15.23
CA ASP A 118 8.13 -3.53 15.21
C ASP A 118 7.62 -4.21 13.93
N VAL A 119 8.19 -3.84 12.80
CA VAL A 119 7.83 -4.37 11.48
C VAL A 119 9.08 -4.68 10.65
N ALA A 120 9.11 -5.85 10.02
CA ALA A 120 10.12 -6.16 9.03
C ALA A 120 9.78 -5.41 7.72
N SER A 121 10.71 -4.60 7.23
CA SER A 121 10.46 -3.75 6.07
C SER A 121 11.52 -3.95 5.00
N THR A 122 11.06 -4.13 3.76
CA THR A 122 11.90 -4.17 2.57
C THR A 122 11.43 -3.10 1.60
N ILE A 123 12.37 -2.38 0.99
CA ILE A 123 12.11 -1.40 -0.05
C ILE A 123 12.93 -1.70 -1.29
N LEU A 124 12.32 -1.60 -2.46
CA LEU A 124 12.99 -1.81 -3.74
C LEU A 124 12.40 -0.93 -4.84
N VAL A 125 13.25 -0.59 -5.80
CA VAL A 125 12.84 0.18 -6.99
C VAL A 125 12.29 -0.77 -8.05
N THR A 126 11.19 -0.36 -8.69
CA THR A 126 10.63 -1.01 -9.86
C THR A 126 10.53 0.00 -11.01
N PRO A 127 10.66 -0.42 -12.29
CA PRO A 127 10.57 0.48 -13.44
C PRO A 127 9.23 1.18 -13.58
N ARG A 128 8.15 0.52 -13.22
CA ARG A 128 6.80 1.09 -13.22
C ARG A 128 5.88 0.31 -12.29
N LEU A 129 4.77 0.94 -11.92
CA LEU A 129 3.65 0.30 -11.22
C LEU A 129 2.43 0.24 -12.15
N ALA A 130 1.33 -0.36 -11.67
CA ALA A 130 0.17 -0.63 -12.51
C ALA A 130 -0.42 0.65 -13.14
N LEU A 131 -0.49 1.74 -12.36
CA LEU A 131 -1.04 3.02 -12.84
C LEU A 131 0.09 4.00 -13.12
N PRO A 132 0.07 4.71 -14.28
CA PRO A 132 1.14 5.62 -14.67
C PRO A 132 1.54 6.66 -13.62
N PRO A 133 0.62 7.33 -12.88
CA PRO A 133 1.00 8.33 -11.88
C PRO A 133 1.41 7.76 -10.53
N GLN A 134 1.51 6.46 -10.40
CA GLN A 134 1.82 5.76 -9.16
C GLN A 134 3.31 5.79 -8.86
N LEU A 135 3.69 6.31 -7.68
CA LEU A 135 5.07 6.38 -7.20
C LEU A 135 5.43 5.24 -6.25
N ILE A 136 4.43 4.67 -5.59
CA ILE A 136 4.62 3.66 -4.54
C ILE A 136 3.46 2.68 -4.49
N GLU A 137 3.79 1.46 -4.13
CA GLU A 137 2.85 0.40 -3.75
C GLU A 137 3.42 -0.32 -2.53
N ILE A 138 2.57 -0.65 -1.56
CA ILE A 138 3.00 -1.36 -0.36
C ILE A 138 2.12 -2.59 -0.16
N LYS A 139 2.74 -3.76 -0.04
CA LYS A 139 2.05 -4.96 0.41
C LYS A 139 2.38 -5.25 1.88
N PHE A 140 1.46 -5.93 2.57
CA PHE A 140 1.60 -6.22 4.00
C PHE A 140 1.26 -7.67 4.31
N ILE A 141 1.86 -8.19 5.38
CA ILE A 141 1.43 -9.42 6.06
C ILE A 141 1.17 -9.06 7.52
N ALA A 142 -0.01 -9.41 8.01
CA ALA A 142 -0.42 -9.17 9.39
C ALA A 142 -0.82 -10.47 10.10
N ARG A 143 -0.73 -10.48 11.43
CA ARG A 143 -1.14 -11.62 12.28
C ARG A 143 -2.16 -11.16 13.31
N VAL A 144 -3.17 -11.96 13.53
CA VAL A 144 -4.25 -11.72 14.51
C VAL A 144 -4.44 -12.89 15.43
#